data_61ed518e2a3d2c689301b3d2c9ad39bd
#
_entry.id   61ed518e2a3d2c689301b3d2c9ad39bd
#
_cell.length_a   1.000
_cell.length_b   1.000
_cell.length_c   1.000
_cell.angle_alpha   90.00
_cell.angle_beta   90.00
_cell.angle_gamma   90.00
#
_symmetry.space_group_name_H-M   'P 1'
#
loop_
_entity.id
_entity.type
_entity.pdbx_description
1 polymer ?
#
loop_
_entity_poly.entity_id
_entity_poly.type
_entity_poly.pdbx_seq_one_letter_code
_entity_poly.pdbx_strand_id
1 'polypeptide(L)'
;MQGALRLVVAAPDAPGYDIAEAVRAEGLKPRDWEEICKRLGRAPNRAELGMFGVMWSEHCCYRNSRSLLRGFPTDGPRILVGPGENAGVVDLGDGHRLAFKIESHNHPSAVEPFQGAATGVGGILRDIFTMGARPIALLNALRFGPLEDPANVGLMEGVVAGIAHYGNCVGVPTVGGEVAFDPSYA
;
A
#
# COMPACT_ATOMS: atom_id res chain seq x y z
N MET A 1 34.69 24.20 -1.58
CA MET A 1 34.95 23.22 -0.49
C MET A 1 33.65 23.07 0.29
N GLN A 2 32.85 22.04 -0.05
CA GLN A 2 31.63 21.72 0.67
C GLN A 2 31.96 20.57 1.60
N GLY A 3 32.02 20.85 2.90
CA GLY A 3 32.19 19.84 3.95
C GLY A 3 30.89 19.10 4.14
N ALA A 4 30.85 17.85 3.71
CA ALA A 4 29.75 16.95 4.06
C ALA A 4 29.76 16.68 5.58
N LEU A 5 28.70 17.07 6.28
CA LEU A 5 28.48 16.68 7.67
C LEU A 5 28.33 15.16 7.72
N ARG A 6 29.38 14.45 8.13
CA ARG A 6 29.27 13.04 8.53
C ARG A 6 28.69 13.01 9.93
N LEU A 7 27.43 12.67 10.06
CA LEU A 7 26.88 12.21 11.33
C LEU A 7 27.56 10.86 11.67
N VAL A 8 28.57 10.90 12.52
CA VAL A 8 29.12 9.69 13.13
C VAL A 8 28.20 9.31 14.27
N VAL A 9 27.19 8.51 13.97
CA VAL A 9 26.42 7.82 15.02
C VAL A 9 27.31 6.66 15.45
N ALA A 10 27.78 6.71 16.70
CA ALA A 10 28.52 5.62 17.30
C ALA A 10 27.70 4.32 17.16
N ALA A 11 28.31 3.26 16.61
CA ALA A 11 27.66 1.97 16.51
C ALA A 11 27.37 1.45 17.93
N PRO A 12 26.12 1.13 18.26
CA PRO A 12 25.87 0.43 19.53
C PRO A 12 26.44 -0.98 19.41
N ASP A 13 27.25 -1.36 20.40
CA ASP A 13 27.59 -2.76 20.66
C ASP A 13 26.28 -3.53 20.82
N ALA A 14 26.18 -4.68 20.22
CA ALA A 14 25.06 -5.62 20.17
C ALA A 14 23.64 -5.04 20.36
N PRO A 15 22.69 -5.30 19.49
CA PRO A 15 21.35 -4.75 19.64
C PRO A 15 20.75 -5.20 20.98
N GLY A 16 20.31 -4.26 21.81
CA GLY A 16 19.72 -4.52 23.12
C GLY A 16 18.34 -5.17 23.06
N TYR A 17 18.09 -6.06 22.07
CA TYR A 17 16.83 -6.75 21.83
C TYR A 17 17.07 -8.14 21.21
N ASP A 18 16.10 -9.05 21.36
CA ASP A 18 16.12 -10.35 20.69
C ASP A 18 15.97 -10.16 19.16
N ILE A 19 17.05 -10.51 18.45
CA ILE A 19 17.14 -10.33 16.99
C ILE A 19 16.10 -11.19 16.27
N ALA A 20 15.95 -12.46 16.68
CA ALA A 20 15.06 -13.40 15.99
C ALA A 20 13.58 -13.00 16.15
N GLU A 21 13.21 -12.55 17.33
CA GLU A 21 11.89 -12.04 17.63
C GLU A 21 11.63 -10.74 16.86
N ALA A 22 12.56 -9.82 16.91
CA ALA A 22 12.43 -8.53 16.24
C ALA A 22 12.32 -8.65 14.72
N VAL A 23 13.12 -9.52 14.09
CA VAL A 23 13.06 -9.79 12.64
C VAL A 23 11.70 -10.37 12.25
N ARG A 24 11.17 -11.31 13.06
CA ARG A 24 9.83 -11.87 12.81
C ARG A 24 8.72 -10.83 12.98
N ALA A 25 8.79 -10.03 14.03
CA ALA A 25 7.80 -9.00 14.32
C ALA A 25 7.68 -7.95 13.19
N GLU A 26 8.79 -7.68 12.49
CA GLU A 26 8.81 -6.78 11.32
C GLU A 26 8.53 -7.49 9.99
N GLY A 27 8.09 -8.75 10.01
CA GLY A 27 7.82 -9.51 8.78
C GLY A 27 9.05 -9.81 7.92
N LEU A 28 10.24 -9.67 8.49
CA LEU A 28 11.51 -9.90 7.82
C LEU A 28 11.95 -11.37 7.95
N LYS A 29 12.82 -11.80 7.04
CA LYS A 29 13.43 -13.15 7.06
C LYS A 29 14.85 -13.06 7.62
N PRO A 30 15.43 -14.16 8.15
CA PRO A 30 16.82 -14.15 8.65
C PRO A 30 17.84 -13.59 7.65
N ARG A 31 17.71 -13.93 6.37
CA ARG A 31 18.58 -13.39 5.29
C ARG A 31 18.46 -11.88 5.12
N ASP A 32 17.34 -11.28 5.52
CA ASP A 32 17.13 -9.85 5.44
C ASP A 32 17.92 -9.12 6.50
N TRP A 33 18.02 -9.71 7.69
CA TRP A 33 18.89 -9.23 8.74
C TRP A 33 20.35 -9.12 8.27
N GLU A 34 20.86 -10.17 7.65
CA GLU A 34 22.24 -10.19 7.13
C GLU A 34 22.46 -9.08 6.09
N GLU A 35 21.51 -8.90 5.17
CA GLU A 35 21.60 -7.85 4.15
C GLU A 35 21.49 -6.44 4.76
N ILE A 36 20.63 -6.25 5.76
CA ILE A 36 20.52 -4.97 6.48
C ILE A 36 21.84 -4.63 7.18
N CYS A 37 22.41 -5.58 7.93
CA CYS A 37 23.69 -5.39 8.59
C CYS A 37 24.79 -5.05 7.60
N LYS A 38 24.83 -5.74 6.46
CA LYS A 38 25.78 -5.47 5.39
C LYS A 38 25.64 -4.04 4.82
N ARG A 39 24.41 -3.58 4.58
CA ARG A 39 24.14 -2.22 4.05
C ARG A 39 24.48 -1.12 5.03
N LEU A 40 24.19 -1.34 6.31
CA LEU A 40 24.48 -0.37 7.36
C LEU A 40 25.93 -0.39 7.82
N GLY A 41 26.66 -1.50 7.58
CA GLY A 41 28.00 -1.75 8.15
C GLY A 41 27.97 -2.04 9.66
N ARG A 42 26.79 -2.26 10.23
CA ARG A 42 26.53 -2.53 11.65
C ARG A 42 25.15 -3.17 11.85
N ALA A 43 24.87 -3.64 13.04
CA ALA A 43 23.50 -4.02 13.42
C ALA A 43 22.56 -2.81 13.42
N PRO A 44 21.32 -2.94 12.92
CA PRO A 44 20.32 -1.91 13.01
C PRO A 44 19.84 -1.71 14.45
N ASN A 45 19.40 -0.52 14.81
CA ASN A 45 18.60 -0.33 16.01
C ASN A 45 17.13 -0.74 15.72
N ARG A 46 16.27 -0.72 16.76
CA ARG A 46 14.89 -1.21 16.63
C ARG A 46 14.06 -0.38 15.63
N ALA A 47 14.26 0.93 15.61
CA ALA A 47 13.56 1.81 14.67
C ALA A 47 14.01 1.59 13.23
N GLU A 48 15.32 1.46 13.00
CA GLU A 48 15.89 1.15 11.68
C GLU A 48 15.39 -0.20 11.16
N LEU A 49 15.30 -1.21 12.03
CA LEU A 49 14.76 -2.52 11.66
C LEU A 49 13.28 -2.40 11.21
N GLY A 50 12.46 -1.64 11.94
CA GLY A 50 11.08 -1.34 11.56
C GLY A 50 10.98 -0.59 10.22
N MET A 51 11.86 0.38 9.97
CA MET A 51 11.93 1.07 8.67
C MET A 51 12.22 0.10 7.52
N PHE A 52 13.15 -0.82 7.70
CA PHE A 52 13.43 -1.86 6.70
C PHE A 52 12.24 -2.81 6.53
N GLY A 53 11.55 -3.19 7.63
CA GLY A 53 10.35 -4.00 7.59
C GLY A 53 9.28 -3.39 6.68
N VAL A 54 8.99 -2.11 6.88
CA VAL A 54 8.01 -1.38 6.05
C VAL A 54 8.50 -1.22 4.62
N MET A 55 9.73 -0.73 4.40
CA MET A 55 10.26 -0.50 3.04
C MET A 55 10.39 -1.77 2.21
N TRP A 56 10.65 -2.91 2.86
CA TRP A 56 10.78 -4.21 2.21
C TRP A 56 9.52 -5.06 2.27
N SER A 57 8.42 -4.49 2.74
CA SER A 57 7.11 -5.13 2.71
C SER A 57 6.61 -5.32 1.28
N GLU A 58 5.67 -6.21 1.11
CA GLU A 58 4.99 -6.40 -0.17
C GLU A 58 4.31 -5.13 -0.66
N HIS A 59 3.77 -4.33 0.26
CA HIS A 59 3.10 -3.07 -0.05
C HIS A 59 4.02 -2.03 -0.69
N CYS A 60 5.24 -1.85 -0.15
CA CYS A 60 6.15 -0.81 -0.63
C CYS A 60 7.04 -1.24 -1.79
N CYS A 61 7.49 -2.49 -1.84
CA CYS A 61 8.47 -2.92 -2.82
C CYS A 61 8.03 -4.06 -3.73
N TYR A 62 6.82 -4.58 -3.54
CA TYR A 62 6.27 -5.70 -4.33
C TYR A 62 7.20 -6.91 -4.34
N ARG A 63 7.78 -7.22 -3.19
CA ARG A 63 8.91 -8.14 -3.05
C ARG A 63 8.63 -9.53 -3.59
N ASN A 64 7.44 -10.04 -3.35
CA ASN A 64 7.02 -11.37 -3.80
C ASN A 64 6.22 -11.31 -5.10
N SER A 65 5.37 -10.30 -5.28
CA SER A 65 4.49 -10.17 -6.45
C SER A 65 5.15 -9.56 -7.68
N ARG A 66 6.32 -8.92 -7.54
CA ARG A 66 7.00 -8.26 -8.66
C ARG A 66 7.21 -9.14 -9.89
N SER A 67 7.53 -10.42 -9.67
CA SER A 67 7.71 -11.38 -10.77
C SER A 67 6.41 -11.66 -11.52
N LEU A 68 5.29 -11.69 -10.80
CA LEU A 68 3.95 -11.88 -11.36
C LEU A 68 3.49 -10.62 -12.10
N LEU A 69 3.70 -9.44 -11.50
CA LEU A 69 3.35 -8.15 -12.10
C LEU A 69 4.07 -7.93 -13.43
N ARG A 70 5.31 -8.38 -13.56
CA ARG A 70 6.07 -8.31 -14.82
C ARG A 70 5.49 -9.16 -15.94
N GLY A 71 4.66 -10.14 -15.62
CA GLY A 71 3.96 -10.99 -16.58
C GLY A 71 2.67 -10.39 -17.12
N PHE A 72 2.19 -9.27 -16.58
CA PHE A 72 1.01 -8.62 -17.10
C PHE A 72 1.31 -7.86 -18.39
N PRO A 73 0.36 -7.84 -19.35
CA PRO A 73 0.51 -7.01 -20.55
C PRO A 73 0.52 -5.53 -20.16
N THR A 74 1.61 -4.84 -20.48
CA THR A 74 1.82 -3.42 -20.13
C THR A 74 1.92 -2.53 -21.35
N ASP A 75 1.82 -3.09 -22.54
CA ASP A 75 1.86 -2.44 -23.85
C ASP A 75 0.76 -2.99 -24.75
N GLY A 76 0.32 -2.19 -25.68
CA GLY A 76 -0.71 -2.54 -26.63
C GLY A 76 -1.31 -1.31 -27.30
N PRO A 77 -2.06 -1.50 -28.41
CA PRO A 77 -2.54 -0.37 -29.23
C PRO A 77 -3.49 0.58 -28.53
N ARG A 78 -4.11 0.17 -27.42
CA ARG A 78 -5.01 0.99 -26.61
C ARG A 78 -4.38 1.55 -25.36
N ILE A 79 -3.15 1.19 -25.02
CA ILE A 79 -2.46 1.68 -23.82
C ILE A 79 -1.78 3.01 -24.18
N LEU A 80 -2.27 4.10 -23.61
CA LEU A 80 -1.72 5.43 -23.80
C LEU A 80 -0.68 5.79 -22.76
N VAL A 81 -0.89 5.35 -21.50
CA VAL A 81 0.03 5.51 -20.38
C VAL A 81 0.11 4.20 -19.64
N GLY A 82 1.29 3.59 -19.65
CA GLY A 82 1.60 2.35 -18.94
C GLY A 82 2.19 2.57 -17.55
N PRO A 83 2.82 1.53 -16.97
CA PRO A 83 3.45 1.61 -15.65
C PRO A 83 4.53 2.68 -15.56
N GLY A 84 4.62 3.36 -14.40
CA GLY A 84 5.60 4.40 -14.12
C GLY A 84 4.98 5.76 -13.83
N GLU A 85 3.69 5.92 -14.14
CA GLU A 85 2.90 7.11 -13.83
C GLU A 85 1.91 6.86 -12.68
N ASN A 86 1.22 7.90 -12.22
CA ASN A 86 0.30 7.80 -11.09
C ASN A 86 -0.92 6.93 -11.41
N ALA A 87 -1.36 6.88 -12.66
CA ALA A 87 -2.48 6.06 -13.11
C ALA A 87 -2.24 5.56 -14.55
N GLY A 88 -2.85 4.46 -14.91
CA GLY A 88 -2.91 3.98 -16.28
C GLY A 88 -3.93 4.77 -17.11
N VAL A 89 -3.66 4.93 -18.41
CA VAL A 89 -4.61 5.55 -19.33
C VAL A 89 -4.78 4.66 -20.57
N VAL A 90 -6.03 4.37 -20.89
CA VAL A 90 -6.38 3.59 -22.08
C VAL A 90 -7.29 4.37 -23.02
N ASP A 91 -7.14 4.08 -24.30
CA ASP A 91 -8.02 4.62 -25.35
C ASP A 91 -9.28 3.75 -25.45
N LEU A 92 -10.45 4.39 -25.28
CA LEU A 92 -11.75 3.74 -25.45
C LEU A 92 -12.30 3.88 -26.88
N GLY A 93 -11.63 4.63 -27.74
CA GLY A 93 -12.13 5.01 -29.06
C GLY A 93 -12.95 6.30 -29.05
N ASP A 94 -13.28 6.80 -30.22
CA ASP A 94 -14.09 8.01 -30.43
C ASP A 94 -13.60 9.25 -29.66
N GLY A 95 -12.28 9.34 -29.42
CA GLY A 95 -11.66 10.44 -28.68
C GLY A 95 -11.78 10.34 -27.16
N HIS A 96 -12.39 9.27 -26.63
CA HIS A 96 -12.53 9.03 -25.20
C HIS A 96 -11.31 8.29 -24.64
N ARG A 97 -10.84 8.74 -23.47
CA ARG A 97 -9.75 8.14 -22.73
C ARG A 97 -10.18 7.84 -21.29
N LEU A 98 -9.77 6.71 -20.76
CA LEU A 98 -10.05 6.32 -19.38
C LEU A 98 -8.75 6.28 -18.59
N ALA A 99 -8.67 7.12 -17.56
CA ALA A 99 -7.64 7.01 -16.53
C ALA A 99 -8.18 6.13 -15.41
N PHE A 100 -7.37 5.17 -14.95
CA PHE A 100 -7.74 4.25 -13.87
C PHE A 100 -6.55 3.91 -12.99
N LYS A 101 -6.83 3.66 -11.73
CA LYS A 101 -5.87 3.27 -10.71
C LYS A 101 -6.48 2.22 -9.79
N ILE A 102 -5.65 1.31 -9.32
CA ILE A 102 -5.97 0.40 -8.24
C ILE A 102 -4.89 0.48 -7.17
N GLU A 103 -5.29 0.50 -5.92
CA GLU A 103 -4.40 0.55 -4.78
C GLU A 103 -4.98 -0.22 -3.60
N SER A 104 -4.15 -0.91 -2.84
CA SER A 104 -4.54 -1.53 -1.58
C SER A 104 -4.37 -0.52 -0.43
N HIS A 105 -5.34 -0.47 0.48
CA HIS A 105 -5.27 0.37 1.68
C HIS A 105 -5.63 -0.42 2.94
N ASN A 106 -5.15 -1.66 3.02
CA ASN A 106 -5.50 -2.61 4.06
C ASN A 106 -4.94 -2.26 5.43
N HIS A 107 -3.63 -2.01 5.55
CA HIS A 107 -3.00 -1.73 6.85
C HIS A 107 -3.57 -0.50 7.56
N PRO A 108 -3.69 0.67 6.93
CA PRO A 108 -4.32 1.81 7.57
C PRO A 108 -5.76 1.54 7.97
N SER A 109 -6.52 0.81 7.13
CA SER A 109 -7.92 0.49 7.41
C SER A 109 -8.08 -0.55 8.52
N ALA A 110 -7.12 -1.44 8.72
CA ALA A 110 -7.13 -2.39 9.84
C ALA A 110 -6.88 -1.69 11.19
N VAL A 111 -6.08 -0.60 11.20
CA VAL A 111 -5.75 0.16 12.41
C VAL A 111 -6.83 1.20 12.73
N GLU A 112 -7.25 1.97 11.73
CA GLU A 112 -8.26 3.02 11.82
C GLU A 112 -9.23 2.90 10.64
N PRO A 113 -10.27 2.06 10.73
CA PRO A 113 -11.06 1.66 9.59
C PRO A 113 -11.72 2.83 8.85
N PHE A 114 -12.29 3.79 9.57
CA PHE A 114 -12.90 4.96 8.95
C PHE A 114 -11.87 5.87 8.28
N GLN A 115 -10.86 6.30 9.01
CA GLN A 115 -9.84 7.24 8.51
C GLN A 115 -8.94 6.57 7.46
N GLY A 116 -8.59 5.31 7.67
CA GLY A 116 -7.81 4.52 6.72
C GLY A 116 -8.52 4.37 5.38
N ALA A 117 -9.78 3.98 5.38
CA ALA A 117 -10.56 3.82 4.16
C ALA A 117 -10.85 5.17 3.47
N ALA A 118 -11.17 6.23 4.24
CA ALA A 118 -11.34 7.56 3.69
C ALA A 118 -10.05 8.06 3.01
N THR A 119 -8.90 7.86 3.63
CA THR A 119 -7.59 8.21 3.04
C THR A 119 -7.30 7.38 1.79
N GLY A 120 -7.68 6.09 1.76
CA GLY A 120 -7.58 5.24 0.58
C GLY A 120 -8.34 5.81 -0.61
N VAL A 121 -9.58 6.22 -0.40
CA VAL A 121 -10.38 6.90 -1.43
C VAL A 121 -9.72 8.21 -1.88
N GLY A 122 -9.29 9.05 -0.93
CA GLY A 122 -8.64 10.32 -1.24
C GLY A 122 -7.35 10.16 -2.05
N GLY A 123 -6.50 9.20 -1.68
CA GLY A 123 -5.25 8.88 -2.37
C GLY A 123 -5.48 8.45 -3.81
N ILE A 124 -6.42 7.52 -4.03
CA ILE A 124 -6.67 6.99 -5.37
C ILE A 124 -7.35 8.03 -6.30
N LEU A 125 -8.22 8.87 -5.76
CA LEU A 125 -8.82 9.98 -6.51
C LEU A 125 -7.75 11.02 -6.90
N ARG A 126 -6.81 11.29 -6.00
CA ARG A 126 -5.69 12.19 -6.27
C ARG A 126 -4.84 11.71 -7.44
N ASP A 127 -4.55 10.43 -7.53
CA ASP A 127 -3.80 9.86 -8.65
C ASP A 127 -4.49 10.12 -10.01
N ILE A 128 -5.81 10.00 -10.05
CA ILE A 128 -6.58 10.31 -11.25
C ILE A 128 -6.53 11.80 -11.58
N PHE A 129 -6.67 12.69 -10.58
CA PHE A 129 -6.55 14.13 -10.78
C PHE A 129 -5.17 14.55 -11.31
N THR A 130 -4.10 13.90 -10.85
CA THR A 130 -2.73 14.21 -11.32
C THR A 130 -2.52 13.86 -12.79
N MET A 131 -3.34 12.97 -13.35
CA MET A 131 -3.36 12.65 -14.78
C MET A 131 -4.19 13.64 -15.61
N GLY A 132 -4.69 14.71 -15.00
CA GLY A 132 -5.59 15.67 -15.67
C GLY A 132 -6.99 15.14 -15.94
N ALA A 133 -7.36 14.02 -15.33
CA ALA A 133 -8.68 13.40 -15.48
C ALA A 133 -9.57 13.68 -14.26
N ARG A 134 -10.89 13.73 -14.48
CA ARG A 134 -11.86 13.84 -13.39
C ARG A 134 -12.32 12.44 -12.98
N PRO A 135 -12.22 12.06 -11.70
CA PRO A 135 -12.81 10.82 -11.22
C PRO A 135 -14.32 10.79 -11.42
N ILE A 136 -14.84 9.68 -11.90
CA ILE A 136 -16.27 9.50 -12.21
C ILE A 136 -16.91 8.36 -11.44
N ALA A 137 -16.10 7.41 -10.96
CA ALA A 137 -16.59 6.21 -10.28
C ALA A 137 -15.53 5.60 -9.39
N LEU A 138 -15.97 4.95 -8.32
CA LEU A 138 -15.20 4.08 -7.44
C LEU A 138 -15.69 2.64 -7.59
N LEU A 139 -14.75 1.71 -7.52
CA LEU A 139 -15.01 0.29 -7.34
C LEU A 139 -14.19 -0.19 -6.15
N ASN A 140 -14.76 -1.07 -5.35
CA ASN A 140 -14.11 -1.54 -4.13
C ASN A 140 -13.99 -3.07 -4.14
N ALA A 141 -12.85 -3.60 -3.71
CA ALA A 141 -12.67 -5.02 -3.45
C ALA A 141 -12.42 -5.19 -1.95
N LEU A 142 -13.48 -5.49 -1.20
CA LEU A 142 -13.46 -5.56 0.26
C LEU A 142 -13.30 -7.00 0.72
N ARG A 143 -12.45 -7.19 1.72
CA ARG A 143 -12.17 -8.49 2.34
C ARG A 143 -12.16 -8.33 3.85
N PHE A 144 -12.94 -9.15 4.54
CA PHE A 144 -13.05 -9.15 5.99
C PHE A 144 -13.05 -10.58 6.51
N GLY A 145 -12.72 -10.73 7.79
CA GLY A 145 -12.93 -11.98 8.52
C GLY A 145 -14.43 -12.29 8.69
N PRO A 146 -14.76 -13.46 9.30
CA PRO A 146 -16.14 -13.85 9.56
C PRO A 146 -16.89 -12.83 10.41
N LEU A 147 -18.15 -12.56 10.06
CA LEU A 147 -19.00 -11.58 10.76
C LEU A 147 -19.51 -12.06 12.13
N GLU A 148 -19.27 -13.31 12.48
CA GLU A 148 -19.52 -13.85 13.82
C GLU A 148 -18.58 -13.20 14.87
N ASP A 149 -17.44 -12.67 14.44
CA ASP A 149 -16.54 -11.88 15.26
C ASP A 149 -16.94 -10.39 15.22
N PRO A 150 -17.36 -9.78 16.35
CA PRO A 150 -17.74 -8.38 16.42
C PRO A 150 -16.62 -7.41 15.97
N ALA A 151 -15.34 -7.79 16.07
CA ALA A 151 -14.23 -6.99 15.61
C ALA A 151 -14.27 -6.80 14.09
N ASN A 152 -14.59 -7.87 13.34
CA ASN A 152 -14.72 -7.81 11.89
C ASN A 152 -15.93 -6.96 11.45
N VAL A 153 -17.02 -6.99 12.22
CA VAL A 153 -18.19 -6.13 11.99
C VAL A 153 -17.79 -4.66 12.14
N GLY A 154 -17.09 -4.31 13.22
CA GLY A 154 -16.61 -2.95 13.46
C GLY A 154 -15.65 -2.45 12.37
N LEU A 155 -14.75 -3.32 11.88
CA LEU A 155 -13.88 -3.02 10.76
C LEU A 155 -14.68 -2.74 9.48
N MET A 156 -15.63 -3.60 9.15
CA MET A 156 -16.48 -3.45 7.96
C MET A 156 -17.29 -2.14 8.02
N GLU A 157 -17.96 -1.87 9.13
CA GLU A 157 -18.76 -0.65 9.31
C GLU A 157 -17.90 0.60 9.15
N GLY A 158 -16.73 0.64 9.79
CA GLY A 158 -15.81 1.75 9.70
C GLY A 158 -15.27 1.96 8.29
N VAL A 159 -14.86 0.91 7.60
CA VAL A 159 -14.36 0.96 6.21
C VAL A 159 -15.44 1.48 5.26
N VAL A 160 -16.65 0.93 5.33
CA VAL A 160 -17.78 1.36 4.49
C VAL A 160 -18.14 2.81 4.76
N ALA A 161 -18.19 3.22 6.02
CA ALA A 161 -18.45 4.61 6.40
C ALA A 161 -17.37 5.57 5.89
N GLY A 162 -16.09 5.20 5.97
CA GLY A 162 -14.97 6.00 5.47
C GLY A 162 -15.01 6.18 3.95
N ILE A 163 -15.26 5.10 3.20
CA ILE A 163 -15.44 5.15 1.74
C ILE A 163 -16.60 6.07 1.37
N ALA A 164 -17.75 5.87 2.01
CA ALA A 164 -18.95 6.66 1.76
C ALA A 164 -18.74 8.15 2.07
N HIS A 165 -18.09 8.45 3.21
CA HIS A 165 -17.82 9.82 3.61
C HIS A 165 -17.00 10.57 2.56
N TYR A 166 -15.84 10.03 2.18
CA TYR A 166 -14.96 10.72 1.24
C TYR A 166 -15.56 10.77 -0.17
N GLY A 167 -16.14 9.67 -0.64
CA GLY A 167 -16.83 9.63 -1.95
C GLY A 167 -17.94 10.66 -2.05
N ASN A 168 -18.76 10.83 -1.01
CA ASN A 168 -19.81 11.82 -0.95
C ASN A 168 -19.27 13.26 -0.92
N CYS A 169 -18.19 13.52 -0.18
CA CYS A 169 -17.58 14.85 -0.13
C CYS A 169 -17.08 15.32 -1.50
N VAL A 170 -16.56 14.39 -2.31
CA VAL A 170 -16.04 14.70 -3.66
C VAL A 170 -17.10 14.54 -4.75
N GLY A 171 -18.23 13.88 -4.45
CA GLY A 171 -19.30 13.61 -5.39
C GLY A 171 -18.96 12.50 -6.39
N VAL A 172 -18.17 11.48 -5.95
CA VAL A 172 -17.80 10.33 -6.76
C VAL A 172 -18.48 9.08 -6.22
N PRO A 173 -19.40 8.45 -6.96
CA PRO A 173 -20.15 7.30 -6.49
C PRO A 173 -19.33 6.02 -6.53
N THR A 174 -19.59 5.11 -5.59
CA THR A 174 -19.22 3.70 -5.72
C THR A 174 -20.26 3.04 -6.63
N VAL A 175 -19.83 2.52 -7.76
CA VAL A 175 -20.72 1.95 -8.78
C VAL A 175 -20.66 0.44 -8.86
N GLY A 176 -19.74 -0.20 -8.13
CA GLY A 176 -19.58 -1.65 -8.13
C GLY A 176 -18.42 -2.09 -7.28
N GLY A 177 -18.12 -3.38 -7.37
CA GLY A 177 -17.05 -4.03 -6.63
C GLY A 177 -17.48 -5.38 -6.11
N GLU A 178 -16.77 -5.87 -5.10
CA GLU A 178 -17.04 -7.15 -4.46
C GLU A 178 -16.75 -7.09 -2.97
N VAL A 179 -17.43 -7.93 -2.21
CA VAL A 179 -17.17 -8.15 -0.79
C VAL A 179 -17.05 -9.65 -0.56
N ALA A 180 -16.04 -10.07 0.19
CA ALA A 180 -15.88 -11.46 0.59
C ALA A 180 -15.47 -11.55 2.06
N PHE A 181 -15.88 -12.65 2.69
CA PHE A 181 -15.58 -12.96 4.08
C PHE A 181 -14.83 -14.29 4.13
N ASP A 182 -13.67 -14.31 4.76
CA ASP A 182 -12.87 -15.53 4.90
C ASP A 182 -12.02 -15.45 6.18
N PRO A 183 -11.85 -16.54 6.93
CA PRO A 183 -11.05 -16.55 8.15
C PRO A 183 -9.59 -16.05 7.99
N SER A 184 -9.04 -16.11 6.79
CA SER A 184 -7.70 -15.60 6.50
C SER A 184 -7.56 -14.07 6.55
N TYR A 185 -8.69 -13.36 6.64
CA TYR A 185 -8.74 -11.89 6.77
C TYR A 185 -9.15 -11.43 8.18
N ALA A 186 -9.16 -12.35 9.16
CA ALA A 186 -9.46 -12.03 10.56
C ALA A 186 -8.22 -11.56 11.31
#